data_9b84d0586e9100a157810d3eb454cf98
#
_entry.id   9b84d0586e9100a157810d3eb454cf98
#
_cell.length_a   1.000
_cell.length_b   1.000
_cell.length_c   1.000
_cell.angle_alpha   90.00
_cell.angle_beta   90.00
_cell.angle_gamma   90.00
#
_symmetry.space_group_name_H-M   'P 1'
#
loop_
_entity.id
_entity.type
_entity.pdbx_description
1 polymer ?
#
loop_
_entity_poly.entity_id
_entity_poly.type
_entity_poly.pdbx_seq_one_letter_code
_entity_poly.pdbx_strand_id
1 'polypeptide(L)'
;MTRAAALVVALLLACAAAAVDTGQRFDDPAEQARYERLIRDLRCLVCRSESIADSNATLAADLRREVELLMREGRSDAEIHAFMTERYGDFVLLRPPVAPRTWLLWAAPVLFLAGGLAVVIVVVRRRGAAARANPDSLDDGPDAS
;
A
#
# COMPACT_ATOMS: atom_id res chain seq x y z
N MET A 1 -0.21 41.86 -24.93
CA MET A 1 0.54 40.75 -24.31
C MET A 1 -0.35 39.89 -23.41
N THR A 2 -1.35 40.44 -22.73
CA THR A 2 -2.24 39.70 -21.80
C THR A 2 -3.17 38.68 -22.47
N ARG A 3 -3.66 38.96 -23.67
CA ARG A 3 -4.57 38.05 -24.41
C ARG A 3 -3.85 36.79 -24.92
N ALA A 4 -2.59 36.93 -25.35
CA ALA A 4 -1.78 35.79 -25.79
C ALA A 4 -1.43 34.86 -24.60
N ALA A 5 -1.10 35.42 -23.42
CA ALA A 5 -0.85 34.66 -22.22
C ALA A 5 -2.09 33.89 -21.74
N ALA A 6 -3.27 34.52 -21.81
CA ALA A 6 -4.54 33.87 -21.46
C ALA A 6 -4.87 32.68 -22.38
N LEU A 7 -4.61 32.80 -23.68
CA LEU A 7 -4.80 31.71 -24.64
C LEU A 7 -3.84 30.54 -24.40
N VAL A 8 -2.58 30.81 -24.07
CA VAL A 8 -1.60 29.77 -23.73
C VAL A 8 -1.99 29.02 -22.45
N VAL A 9 -2.42 29.75 -21.43
CA VAL A 9 -2.90 29.13 -20.18
C VAL A 9 -4.16 28.29 -20.41
N ALA A 10 -5.12 28.78 -21.20
CA ALA A 10 -6.30 28.03 -21.57
C ALA A 10 -5.97 26.78 -22.38
N LEU A 11 -4.99 26.83 -23.27
CA LEU A 11 -4.53 25.69 -24.07
C LEU A 11 -3.80 24.65 -23.20
N LEU A 12 -3.00 25.09 -22.21
CA LEU A 12 -2.32 24.22 -21.27
C LEU A 12 -3.31 23.52 -20.31
N LEU A 13 -4.36 24.24 -19.88
CA LEU A 13 -5.43 23.66 -19.07
C LEU A 13 -6.29 22.65 -19.86
N ALA A 14 -6.50 22.89 -21.14
CA ALA A 14 -7.21 21.94 -22.02
C ALA A 14 -6.41 20.64 -22.25
N CYS A 15 -5.08 20.71 -22.32
CA CYS A 15 -4.22 19.52 -22.45
C CYS A 15 -4.20 18.64 -21.18
N ALA A 16 -4.42 19.21 -19.98
CA ALA A 16 -4.48 18.47 -18.73
C ALA A 16 -5.76 17.60 -18.61
N ALA A 17 -6.78 17.87 -19.45
CA ALA A 17 -8.04 17.13 -19.49
C ALA A 17 -8.00 15.89 -20.41
N ALA A 18 -6.89 15.59 -21.09
CA ALA A 18 -6.66 14.30 -21.73
C ALA A 18 -6.36 13.24 -20.66
N ALA A 19 -7.37 13.01 -19.80
CA ALA A 19 -7.36 11.94 -18.82
C ALA A 19 -7.15 10.61 -19.56
N VAL A 20 -6.24 9.81 -19.04
CA VAL A 20 -6.13 8.38 -19.29
C VAL A 20 -7.56 7.80 -19.41
N ASP A 21 -7.86 7.21 -20.56
CA ASP A 21 -9.13 6.52 -20.82
C ASP A 21 -9.21 5.28 -19.90
N THR A 22 -9.53 5.50 -18.64
CA THR A 22 -10.17 4.52 -17.80
C THR A 22 -11.62 4.50 -18.21
N GLY A 23 -11.91 3.97 -19.42
CA GLY A 23 -13.23 4.00 -20.02
C GLY A 23 -14.30 3.67 -18.98
N GLN A 24 -15.23 4.60 -18.80
CA GLN A 24 -16.36 4.39 -17.90
C GLN A 24 -17.06 3.09 -18.30
N ARG A 25 -17.07 2.12 -17.39
CA ARG A 25 -17.60 0.76 -17.61
C ARG A 25 -18.98 0.58 -17.04
N PHE A 26 -19.31 1.40 -16.03
CA PHE A 26 -20.58 1.36 -15.32
C PHE A 26 -21.21 2.74 -15.30
N ASP A 27 -22.54 2.80 -15.50
CA ASP A 27 -23.32 4.05 -15.46
C ASP A 27 -23.52 4.54 -14.02
N ASP A 28 -23.60 3.60 -13.05
CA ASP A 28 -23.67 3.92 -11.62
C ASP A 28 -22.28 4.36 -11.11
N PRO A 29 -22.15 5.57 -10.57
CA PRO A 29 -20.89 6.06 -10.01
C PRO A 29 -20.35 5.19 -8.87
N ALA A 30 -21.21 4.54 -8.08
CA ALA A 30 -20.77 3.65 -7.00
C ALA A 30 -20.15 2.36 -7.54
N GLU A 31 -20.76 1.77 -8.57
CA GLU A 31 -20.22 0.59 -9.27
C GLU A 31 -18.92 0.94 -10.01
N GLN A 32 -18.86 2.10 -10.66
CA GLN A 32 -17.66 2.57 -11.33
C GLN A 32 -16.51 2.74 -10.32
N ALA A 33 -16.75 3.37 -9.18
CA ALA A 33 -15.76 3.52 -8.12
C ALA A 33 -15.34 2.16 -7.51
N ARG A 34 -16.26 1.20 -7.42
CA ARG A 34 -15.97 -0.17 -7.01
C ARG A 34 -15.06 -0.88 -8.03
N TYR A 35 -15.40 -0.80 -9.31
CA TYR A 35 -14.60 -1.33 -10.40
C TYR A 35 -13.17 -0.79 -10.37
N GLU A 36 -13.02 0.53 -10.26
CA GLU A 36 -11.71 1.17 -10.21
C GLU A 36 -10.86 0.75 -9.01
N ARG A 37 -11.46 0.48 -7.86
CA ARG A 37 -10.74 -0.08 -6.70
C ARG A 37 -10.24 -1.49 -7.00
N LEU A 38 -11.10 -2.35 -7.51
CA LEU A 38 -10.77 -3.74 -7.84
C LEU A 38 -9.61 -3.84 -8.83
N ILE A 39 -9.64 -3.07 -9.92
CA ILE A 39 -8.57 -3.09 -10.93
C ILE A 39 -7.25 -2.49 -10.43
N ARG A 40 -7.28 -1.62 -9.40
CA ARG A 40 -6.08 -1.12 -8.70
C ARG A 40 -5.49 -2.13 -7.72
N ASP A 41 -6.30 -3.01 -7.17
CA ASP A 41 -5.83 -4.05 -6.24
C ASP A 41 -5.20 -5.26 -6.97
N LEU A 42 -5.41 -5.37 -8.28
CA LEU A 42 -4.89 -6.46 -9.11
C LEU A 42 -3.62 -6.05 -9.88
N ARG A 43 -2.63 -6.92 -9.88
CA ARG A 43 -1.33 -6.73 -10.54
C ARG A 43 -1.38 -7.15 -12.00
N CYS A 44 -0.75 -6.37 -12.87
CA CYS A 44 -0.45 -6.81 -14.22
C CYS A 44 0.67 -7.87 -14.20
N LEU A 45 0.40 -9.07 -14.67
CA LEU A 45 1.31 -10.22 -14.57
C LEU A 45 2.51 -10.15 -15.52
N VAL A 46 2.45 -9.32 -16.56
CA VAL A 46 3.51 -9.14 -17.57
C VAL A 46 4.22 -7.80 -17.43
N CYS A 47 3.81 -6.96 -16.46
CA CYS A 47 4.36 -5.63 -16.23
C CYS A 47 5.19 -5.58 -14.95
N ARG A 48 6.12 -4.61 -14.83
CA ARG A 48 6.93 -4.42 -13.63
C ARG A 48 6.10 -3.80 -12.50
N SER A 49 5.38 -4.62 -11.73
CA SER A 49 4.71 -4.22 -10.49
C SER A 49 3.60 -3.16 -10.62
N GLU A 50 3.06 -2.95 -11.80
CA GLU A 50 1.94 -2.05 -12.05
C GLU A 50 0.61 -2.76 -11.79
N SER A 51 -0.43 -1.97 -11.45
CA SER A 51 -1.80 -2.48 -11.40
C SER A 51 -2.35 -2.72 -12.82
N ILE A 52 -3.40 -3.53 -12.93
CA ILE A 52 -4.10 -3.65 -14.23
C ILE A 52 -4.84 -2.35 -14.60
N ALA A 53 -5.05 -1.43 -13.65
CA ALA A 53 -5.60 -0.11 -13.90
C ALA A 53 -4.62 0.77 -14.70
N ASP A 54 -3.32 0.71 -14.34
CA ASP A 54 -2.30 1.62 -14.85
C ASP A 54 -1.57 1.04 -16.08
N SER A 55 -1.72 -0.25 -16.32
CA SER A 55 -1.03 -0.95 -17.40
C SER A 55 -1.76 -0.89 -18.74
N ASN A 56 -1.00 -0.59 -19.81
CA ASN A 56 -1.46 -0.61 -21.20
C ASN A 56 -1.25 -1.97 -21.89
N ALA A 57 -0.79 -3.01 -21.19
CA ALA A 57 -0.60 -4.34 -21.75
C ALA A 57 -1.94 -4.97 -22.16
N THR A 58 -1.93 -5.77 -23.23
CA THR A 58 -3.12 -6.49 -23.70
C THR A 58 -3.71 -7.38 -22.62
N LEU A 59 -2.85 -8.10 -21.88
CA LEU A 59 -3.30 -8.92 -20.73
C LEU A 59 -3.98 -8.09 -19.63
N ALA A 60 -3.50 -6.89 -19.36
CA ALA A 60 -4.17 -6.01 -18.37
C ALA A 60 -5.57 -5.60 -18.86
N ALA A 61 -5.72 -5.35 -20.17
CA ALA A 61 -7.04 -5.07 -20.76
C ALA A 61 -7.98 -6.28 -20.66
N ASP A 62 -7.46 -7.48 -20.85
CA ASP A 62 -8.24 -8.71 -20.73
C ASP A 62 -8.67 -8.96 -19.28
N LEU A 63 -7.78 -8.78 -18.32
CA LEU A 63 -8.10 -8.89 -16.89
C LEU A 63 -9.12 -7.84 -16.44
N ARG A 64 -9.04 -6.60 -16.94
CA ARG A 64 -10.06 -5.56 -16.68
C ARG A 64 -11.44 -5.97 -17.19
N ARG A 65 -11.53 -6.59 -18.38
CA ARG A 65 -12.79 -7.12 -18.92
C ARG A 65 -13.33 -8.26 -18.05
N GLU A 66 -12.45 -9.14 -17.58
CA GLU A 66 -12.85 -10.24 -16.71
C GLU A 66 -13.45 -9.72 -15.39
N VAL A 67 -12.81 -8.72 -14.76
CA VAL A 67 -13.35 -8.07 -13.55
C VAL A 67 -14.72 -7.44 -13.85
N GLU A 68 -14.87 -6.75 -14.98
CA GLU A 68 -16.14 -6.16 -15.40
C GLU A 68 -17.25 -7.22 -15.52
N LEU A 69 -16.96 -8.34 -16.17
CA LEU A 69 -17.92 -9.44 -16.33
C LEU A 69 -18.35 -10.03 -14.99
N LEU A 70 -17.41 -10.31 -14.09
CA LEU A 70 -17.69 -10.84 -12.76
C LEU A 70 -18.54 -9.87 -11.93
N MET A 71 -18.28 -8.56 -12.04
CA MET A 71 -19.11 -7.55 -11.39
C MET A 71 -20.53 -7.51 -11.96
N ARG A 72 -20.69 -7.63 -13.29
CA ARG A 72 -22.03 -7.70 -13.94
C ARG A 72 -22.80 -8.98 -13.57
N GLU A 73 -22.08 -10.07 -13.24
CA GLU A 73 -22.65 -11.30 -12.65
C GLU A 73 -23.08 -11.11 -11.18
N GLY A 74 -22.82 -9.94 -10.58
CA GLY A 74 -23.19 -9.64 -9.19
C GLY A 74 -22.25 -10.24 -8.15
N ARG A 75 -21.03 -10.67 -8.52
CA ARG A 75 -20.07 -11.23 -7.57
C ARG A 75 -19.56 -10.17 -6.60
N SER A 76 -19.32 -10.59 -5.37
CA SER A 76 -18.67 -9.77 -4.34
C SER A 76 -17.17 -9.57 -4.64
N ASP A 77 -16.56 -8.53 -4.03
CA ASP A 77 -15.12 -8.26 -4.16
C ASP A 77 -14.27 -9.46 -3.72
N ALA A 78 -14.68 -10.14 -2.64
CA ALA A 78 -13.99 -11.32 -2.14
C ALA A 78 -14.03 -12.49 -3.13
N GLU A 79 -15.15 -12.71 -3.80
CA GLU A 79 -15.29 -13.77 -4.82
C GLU A 79 -14.48 -13.44 -6.08
N ILE A 80 -14.42 -12.15 -6.47
CA ILE A 80 -13.58 -11.70 -7.60
C ILE A 80 -12.09 -11.91 -7.27
N HIS A 81 -11.64 -11.52 -6.09
CA HIS A 81 -10.26 -11.76 -5.66
C HIS A 81 -9.94 -13.25 -5.56
N ALA A 82 -10.85 -14.07 -5.02
CA ALA A 82 -10.68 -15.53 -4.97
C ALA A 82 -10.55 -16.15 -6.36
N PHE A 83 -11.43 -15.77 -7.29
CA PHE A 83 -11.38 -16.21 -8.68
C PHE A 83 -10.05 -15.86 -9.36
N MET A 84 -9.59 -14.62 -9.17
CA MET A 84 -8.33 -14.16 -9.75
C MET A 84 -7.13 -14.89 -9.14
N THR A 85 -7.13 -15.13 -7.82
CA THR A 85 -6.04 -15.87 -7.15
C THR A 85 -6.03 -17.35 -7.51
N GLU A 86 -7.17 -17.97 -7.66
CA GLU A 86 -7.26 -19.37 -8.09
C GLU A 86 -6.70 -19.58 -9.50
N ARG A 87 -6.98 -18.64 -10.42
CA ARG A 87 -6.59 -18.76 -11.82
C ARG A 87 -5.17 -18.31 -12.11
N TYR A 88 -4.70 -17.26 -11.42
CA TYR A 88 -3.42 -16.60 -11.70
C TYR A 88 -2.42 -16.66 -10.54
N GLY A 89 -2.80 -17.26 -9.42
CA GLY A 89 -1.99 -17.34 -8.21
C GLY A 89 -2.04 -16.08 -7.36
N ASP A 90 -1.52 -16.18 -6.13
CA ASP A 90 -1.53 -15.05 -5.17
C ASP A 90 -0.79 -13.81 -5.65
N PHE A 91 0.14 -13.97 -6.60
CA PHE A 91 0.92 -12.87 -7.16
C PHE A 91 0.05 -11.83 -7.90
N VAL A 92 -1.17 -12.23 -8.31
CA VAL A 92 -2.12 -11.29 -8.95
C VAL A 92 -2.60 -10.20 -8.00
N LEU A 93 -2.51 -10.41 -6.69
CA LEU A 93 -2.86 -9.37 -5.71
C LEU A 93 -1.66 -8.44 -5.46
N LEU A 94 -1.89 -7.12 -5.56
CA LEU A 94 -0.87 -6.11 -5.22
C LEU A 94 -0.62 -6.05 -3.71
N ARG A 95 -1.63 -6.36 -2.91
CA ARG A 95 -1.53 -6.40 -1.45
C ARG A 95 -1.65 -7.84 -0.96
N PRO A 96 -0.70 -8.31 -0.15
CA PRO A 96 -0.80 -9.64 0.42
C PRO A 96 -2.09 -9.75 1.26
N PRO A 97 -2.89 -10.80 1.07
CA PRO A 97 -4.07 -11.00 1.89
C PRO A 97 -3.67 -11.25 3.35
N VAL A 98 -4.47 -10.74 4.29
CA VAL A 98 -4.33 -11.09 5.72
C VAL A 98 -4.86 -12.52 5.88
N ALA A 99 -3.97 -13.48 5.80
CA ALA A 99 -4.27 -14.90 5.89
C ALA A 99 -3.44 -15.56 7.02
N PRO A 100 -3.83 -16.73 7.54
CA PRO A 100 -3.04 -17.42 8.56
C PRO A 100 -1.57 -17.63 8.18
N ARG A 101 -1.26 -17.78 6.90
CA ARG A 101 0.11 -17.92 6.38
C ARG A 101 0.91 -16.61 6.35
N THR A 102 0.25 -15.44 6.41
CA THR A 102 0.89 -14.12 6.36
C THR A 102 0.78 -13.35 7.68
N TRP A 103 0.13 -13.91 8.71
CA TRP A 103 -0.07 -13.23 9.99
C TRP A 103 1.25 -12.82 10.66
N LEU A 104 2.30 -13.63 10.52
CA LEU A 104 3.63 -13.33 11.07
C LEU A 104 4.24 -12.08 10.43
N LEU A 105 4.00 -11.87 9.13
CA LEU A 105 4.44 -10.66 8.41
C LEU A 105 3.82 -9.41 9.01
N TRP A 106 2.54 -9.48 9.37
CA TRP A 106 1.79 -8.36 9.97
C TRP A 106 2.08 -8.19 11.47
N ALA A 107 2.34 -9.27 12.17
CA ALA A 107 2.68 -9.24 13.59
C ALA A 107 4.14 -8.83 13.86
N ALA A 108 5.06 -9.07 12.92
CA ALA A 108 6.50 -8.83 13.09
C ALA A 108 6.84 -7.41 13.58
N PRO A 109 6.34 -6.32 12.98
CA PRO A 109 6.68 -4.96 13.45
C PRO A 109 6.23 -4.72 14.89
N VAL A 110 5.06 -5.23 15.29
CA VAL A 110 4.55 -5.09 16.66
C VAL A 110 5.40 -5.89 17.64
N LEU A 111 5.80 -7.10 17.29
CA LEU A 111 6.66 -7.94 18.11
C LEU A 111 8.06 -7.32 18.29
N PHE A 112 8.63 -6.75 17.23
CA PHE A 112 9.91 -6.06 17.30
C PHE A 112 9.84 -4.82 18.21
N LEU A 113 8.79 -4.01 18.09
CA LEU A 113 8.59 -2.84 18.94
C LEU A 113 8.38 -3.23 20.39
N ALA A 114 7.55 -4.23 20.66
CA ALA A 114 7.31 -4.73 22.02
C ALA A 114 8.59 -5.33 22.65
N GLY A 115 9.32 -6.13 21.89
CA GLY A 115 10.59 -6.72 22.35
C GLY A 115 11.66 -5.65 22.61
N GLY A 116 11.82 -4.69 21.69
CA GLY A 116 12.73 -3.55 21.85
C GLY A 116 12.40 -2.72 23.09
N LEU A 117 11.12 -2.40 23.29
CA LEU A 117 10.66 -1.66 24.47
C LEU A 117 10.93 -2.42 25.76
N ALA A 118 10.65 -3.73 25.77
CA ALA A 118 10.94 -4.60 26.93
C ALA A 118 12.42 -4.58 27.29
N VAL A 119 13.33 -4.69 26.30
CA VAL A 119 14.78 -4.62 26.51
C VAL A 119 15.16 -3.26 27.12
N VAL A 120 14.67 -2.17 26.56
CA VAL A 120 14.95 -0.82 27.09
C VAL A 120 14.49 -0.69 28.54
N ILE A 121 13.28 -1.14 28.86
CA ILE A 121 12.76 -1.09 30.24
C ILE A 121 13.66 -1.90 31.19
N VAL A 122 14.06 -3.11 30.79
CA VAL A 122 14.94 -3.97 31.61
C VAL A 122 16.30 -3.32 31.83
N VAL A 123 16.92 -2.76 30.78
CA VAL A 123 18.21 -2.09 30.88
C VAL A 123 18.16 -0.85 31.76
N VAL A 124 17.14 0.00 31.58
CA VAL A 124 16.95 1.20 32.40
C VAL A 124 16.73 0.83 33.89
N ARG A 125 15.89 -0.16 34.16
CA ARG A 125 15.66 -0.64 35.53
C ARG A 125 16.92 -1.22 36.17
N ARG A 126 17.70 -2.01 35.43
CA ARG A 126 18.97 -2.57 35.93
C ARG A 126 20.01 -1.48 36.20
N ARG A 127 20.15 -0.51 35.31
CA ARG A 127 21.07 0.63 35.52
C ARG A 127 20.64 1.50 36.70
N GLY A 128 19.35 1.79 36.82
CA GLY A 128 18.82 2.53 37.97
C GLY A 128 18.99 1.79 39.32
N ALA A 129 18.90 0.46 39.32
CA ALA A 129 19.18 -0.36 40.50
C ALA A 129 20.67 -0.36 40.85
N ALA A 130 21.57 -0.48 39.85
CA ALA A 130 23.02 -0.44 40.05
C ALA A 130 23.50 0.94 40.58
N ALA A 131 22.95 2.05 40.03
CA ALA A 131 23.26 3.39 40.48
C ALA A 131 22.82 3.65 41.94
N ARG A 132 21.72 3.04 42.38
CA ARG A 132 21.26 3.14 43.81
C ARG A 132 22.07 2.23 44.74
N ALA A 133 22.65 1.14 44.24
CA ALA A 133 23.45 0.23 45.05
C ALA A 133 24.90 0.72 45.26
N ASN A 134 25.39 1.66 44.47
CA ASN A 134 26.75 2.19 44.56
C ASN A 134 26.74 3.75 44.39
N PRO A 135 26.26 4.51 45.39
CA PRO A 135 26.20 5.96 45.33
C PRO A 135 27.56 6.65 45.29
N ASP A 136 28.62 5.99 45.81
CA ASP A 136 29.98 6.57 45.95
C ASP A 136 30.82 6.50 44.64
N SER A 137 30.38 5.83 43.59
CA SER A 137 31.12 5.74 42.33
C SER A 137 31.03 6.98 41.41
N LEU A 138 30.30 8.03 41.83
CA LEU A 138 30.14 9.27 41.06
C LEU A 138 31.05 10.41 41.54
N ASP A 139 31.85 10.18 42.61
CA ASP A 139 32.62 11.26 43.25
C ASP A 139 34.13 11.21 42.96
N ASP A 140 34.61 10.22 42.12
CA ASP A 140 35.95 10.25 41.61
C ASP A 140 36.05 11.21 40.40
N GLY A 141 35.94 12.49 40.68
CA GLY A 141 36.36 13.56 39.80
C GLY A 141 37.88 13.49 39.64
N PRO A 142 38.45 13.77 38.45
CA PRO A 142 39.90 13.83 38.27
C PRO A 142 40.47 14.99 39.09
N ASP A 143 41.02 14.66 40.29
CA ASP A 143 41.80 15.60 41.03
C ASP A 143 43.01 16.01 40.22
N ALA A 144 43.07 17.29 39.89
CA ALA A 144 44.17 18.00 39.32
C ALA A 144 45.43 17.87 40.19
N SER A 145 46.48 17.38 39.58
CA SER A 145 47.88 17.64 40.02
C SER A 145 48.71 17.90 38.80
#